data_76004d386cb970aa245f2ddfb40b206c
#
_entry.id   76004d386cb970aa245f2ddfb40b206c
#
_cell.length_a   1.000
_cell.length_b   1.000
_cell.length_c   1.000
_cell.angle_alpha   90.00
_cell.angle_beta   90.00
_cell.angle_gamma   90.00
#
_symmetry.space_group_name_H-M   'P 1'
#
loop_
_entity.id
_entity.type
_entity.pdbx_description
1 polymer ?
#
loop_
_entity_poly.entity_id
_entity_poly.type
_entity_poly.pdbx_seq_one_letter_code
_entity_poly.pdbx_strand_id
1 'polypeptide(L)'
;MILRLKKIALYIAVIAVASFGFTSLAQAFGISPIKILLTVGQSASQTVVFKINNLSASTGETTFKLSVLGVSQDEAGLPVFERGINTAENWVYPESNLVKVKAGEIKSVNFIIKTPENALPGSYYLGLAAEPVQQNSNGGLNSRLVSLLTLQVEGLVNESLGIEKWNLQAGAVANDVWKFDLLLKNNGDIEVPMQAEVAIRNWQGEEIFAEPLVLGNKLLAGSKRALSPEILLKRPVSNDGTGHYSVESNKISLPGLYQAQIRVTYGKTNQSVSAIAYIWYLPLWSKVSAGLFGLVLVVIFVFLIKRKK
;
A
#
# COMPACT_ATOMS: atom_id res chain seq x y z
N MET A 1 34.70 55.44 -12.66
CA MET A 1 34.21 54.23 -13.30
C MET A 1 35.07 53.00 -12.95
N ILE A 2 36.35 53.04 -13.05
CA ILE A 2 37.29 51.92 -12.83
C ILE A 2 37.26 51.37 -11.39
N LEU A 3 37.11 52.24 -10.35
CA LEU A 3 37.06 51.80 -8.94
C LEU A 3 35.79 51.03 -8.60
N ARG A 4 34.65 51.32 -9.23
CA ARG A 4 33.39 50.59 -9.05
C ARG A 4 33.44 49.18 -9.70
N LEU A 5 34.08 49.07 -10.86
CA LEU A 5 34.29 47.77 -11.53
C LEU A 5 35.20 46.84 -10.73
N LYS A 6 36.27 47.35 -10.09
CA LYS A 6 37.13 46.54 -9.22
C LYS A 6 36.41 46.03 -7.97
N LYS A 7 35.51 46.83 -7.36
CA LYS A 7 34.68 46.37 -6.23
C LYS A 7 33.68 45.29 -6.64
N ILE A 8 33.03 45.42 -7.80
CA ILE A 8 32.09 44.41 -8.32
C ILE A 8 32.82 43.10 -8.62
N ALA A 9 34.00 43.16 -9.24
CA ALA A 9 34.80 41.96 -9.51
C ALA A 9 35.26 41.28 -8.22
N LEU A 10 35.58 42.03 -7.16
CA LEU A 10 35.92 41.46 -5.84
C LEU A 10 34.71 40.76 -5.20
N TYR A 11 33.51 41.35 -5.25
CA TYR A 11 32.29 40.73 -4.73
C TYR A 11 31.94 39.45 -5.48
N ILE A 12 32.05 39.43 -6.81
CA ILE A 12 31.81 38.22 -7.62
C ILE A 12 32.86 37.15 -7.28
N ALA A 13 34.12 37.49 -7.08
CA ALA A 13 35.14 36.53 -6.69
C ALA A 13 34.88 35.95 -5.28
N VAL A 14 34.45 36.78 -4.31
CA VAL A 14 34.09 36.30 -2.96
C VAL A 14 32.86 35.40 -2.99
N ILE A 15 31.83 35.72 -3.79
CA ILE A 15 30.64 34.88 -3.95
C ILE A 15 31.03 33.59 -4.63
N ALA A 16 31.86 33.59 -5.66
CA ALA A 16 32.33 32.38 -6.34
C ALA A 16 33.11 31.46 -5.38
N VAL A 17 34.03 32.03 -4.55
CA VAL A 17 34.78 31.27 -3.55
C VAL A 17 33.85 30.71 -2.45
N ALA A 18 32.85 31.47 -2.01
CA ALA A 18 31.85 31.00 -1.04
C ALA A 18 30.94 29.89 -1.60
N SER A 19 30.63 29.90 -2.90
CA SER A 19 29.83 28.88 -3.56
C SER A 19 30.57 27.55 -3.75
N PHE A 20 31.88 27.52 -3.78
CA PHE A 20 32.71 26.31 -3.88
C PHE A 20 32.98 25.63 -2.53
N GLY A 21 32.62 26.25 -1.40
CA GLY A 21 33.00 25.80 -0.06
C GLY A 21 32.06 24.81 0.61
N PHE A 22 30.87 24.47 0.04
CA PHE A 22 29.89 23.62 0.68
C PHE A 22 29.50 22.38 -0.16
N THR A 23 30.50 21.62 -0.58
CA THR A 23 30.22 20.24 -1.00
C THR A 23 30.11 19.40 0.25
N SER A 24 28.89 19.25 0.80
CA SER A 24 28.62 18.19 1.78
C SER A 24 28.85 16.84 1.09
N LEU A 25 29.86 16.10 1.56
CA LEU A 25 30.12 14.75 1.10
C LEU A 25 28.89 13.89 1.47
N ALA A 26 28.06 13.62 0.50
CA ALA A 26 26.88 12.77 0.69
C ALA A 26 27.34 11.37 1.08
N GLN A 27 26.89 10.89 2.24
CA GLN A 27 27.07 9.50 2.62
C GLN A 27 25.97 8.68 1.91
N ALA A 28 26.38 7.80 1.01
CA ALA A 28 25.48 6.89 0.31
C ALA A 28 25.79 5.45 0.72
N PHE A 29 24.78 4.73 1.15
CA PHE A 29 24.87 3.33 1.51
C PHE A 29 23.89 2.51 0.70
N GLY A 30 24.24 1.26 0.37
CA GLY A 30 23.38 0.33 -0.33
C GLY A 30 23.39 -1.04 0.31
N ILE A 31 22.37 -1.84 0.04
CA ILE A 31 22.30 -3.26 0.40
C ILE A 31 21.89 -4.10 -0.79
N SER A 32 22.29 -5.35 -0.81
CA SER A 32 21.93 -6.34 -1.85
C SER A 32 21.97 -7.75 -1.29
N PRO A 33 20.97 -8.60 -1.61
CA PRO A 33 19.76 -8.29 -2.32
C PRO A 33 18.74 -7.50 -1.47
N ILE A 34 17.80 -6.79 -2.10
CA ILE A 34 16.73 -6.06 -1.40
C ILE A 34 15.67 -7.00 -0.86
N LYS A 35 15.46 -8.15 -1.54
CA LYS A 35 14.47 -9.17 -1.17
C LYS A 35 15.10 -10.57 -1.26
N ILE A 36 14.84 -11.38 -0.24
CA ILE A 36 15.28 -12.76 -0.12
C ILE A 36 14.04 -13.62 0.14
N LEU A 37 13.89 -14.69 -0.64
CA LEU A 37 12.88 -15.72 -0.41
C LEU A 37 13.63 -17.02 -0.05
N LEU A 38 13.34 -17.58 1.10
CA LEU A 38 13.98 -18.79 1.59
C LEU A 38 12.94 -19.77 2.11
N THR A 39 13.00 -21.00 1.64
CA THR A 39 12.19 -22.12 2.15
C THR A 39 13.04 -22.97 3.09
N VAL A 40 12.51 -23.28 4.26
CA VAL A 40 13.18 -24.04 5.30
C VAL A 40 12.26 -25.10 5.90
N GLY A 41 12.82 -26.21 6.34
CA GLY A 41 12.12 -27.18 7.17
C GLY A 41 12.09 -26.76 8.65
N GLN A 42 11.36 -27.52 9.46
CA GLN A 42 11.50 -27.47 10.92
C GLN A 42 12.89 -27.96 11.34
N SER A 43 13.40 -27.48 12.47
CA SER A 43 14.75 -27.81 12.99
C SER A 43 15.89 -27.54 12.01
N ALA A 44 15.66 -26.74 10.97
CA ALA A 44 16.66 -26.41 9.97
C ALA A 44 17.62 -25.32 10.46
N SER A 45 18.88 -25.40 9.99
CA SER A 45 19.88 -24.35 10.17
C SER A 45 20.40 -23.93 8.81
N GLN A 46 20.24 -22.64 8.47
CA GLN A 46 20.71 -22.09 7.19
C GLN A 46 21.36 -20.73 7.41
N THR A 47 22.18 -20.31 6.45
CA THR A 47 22.81 -18.98 6.47
C THR A 47 22.39 -18.20 5.24
N VAL A 48 21.98 -16.95 5.45
CA VAL A 48 21.68 -15.99 4.41
C VAL A 48 22.76 -14.92 4.39
N VAL A 49 23.25 -14.64 3.20
CA VAL A 49 24.28 -13.61 2.97
C VAL A 49 23.62 -12.39 2.38
N PHE A 50 23.84 -11.24 3.00
CA PHE A 50 23.54 -9.98 2.38
C PHE A 50 24.75 -9.05 2.35
N LYS A 51 24.81 -8.13 1.38
CA LYS A 51 25.96 -7.28 1.15
C LYS A 51 25.63 -5.85 1.54
N ILE A 52 26.53 -5.21 2.29
CA ILE A 52 26.51 -3.79 2.58
C ILE A 52 27.51 -3.11 1.66
N ASN A 53 27.07 -2.10 0.94
CA ASN A 53 27.88 -1.28 0.08
C ASN A 53 28.03 0.12 0.70
N ASN A 54 29.25 0.51 1.03
CA ASN A 54 29.57 1.84 1.50
C ASN A 54 30.05 2.71 0.32
N LEU A 55 29.10 3.37 -0.35
CA LEU A 55 29.35 4.27 -1.50
C LEU A 55 29.81 5.65 -1.08
N SER A 56 30.12 5.88 0.20
CA SER A 56 30.56 7.17 0.71
C SER A 56 31.81 7.66 -0.02
N ALA A 57 31.80 8.92 -0.47
CA ALA A 57 32.95 9.56 -1.06
C ALA A 57 34.00 10.00 0.00
N SER A 58 33.68 9.90 1.31
CA SER A 58 34.59 10.21 2.39
C SER A 58 35.61 9.07 2.59
N THR A 59 36.86 9.40 2.78
CA THR A 59 37.88 8.43 3.20
C THR A 59 37.62 8.05 4.65
N GLY A 60 37.12 6.84 4.90
CA GLY A 60 36.86 6.38 6.26
C GLY A 60 36.18 5.03 6.31
N GLU A 61 36.00 4.55 7.52
CA GLU A 61 35.32 3.31 7.82
C GLU A 61 33.99 3.63 8.54
N THR A 62 32.89 3.04 8.09
CA THR A 62 31.59 3.17 8.74
C THR A 62 31.27 1.87 9.46
N THR A 63 30.92 1.98 10.74
CA THR A 63 30.41 0.85 11.52
C THR A 63 28.90 0.74 11.36
N PHE A 64 28.42 -0.45 10.98
CA PHE A 64 27.00 -0.75 10.89
C PHE A 64 26.58 -1.66 12.04
N LYS A 65 25.47 -1.31 12.67
CA LYS A 65 24.77 -2.21 13.61
C LYS A 65 23.78 -3.04 12.83
N LEU A 66 23.89 -4.36 12.99
CA LEU A 66 22.97 -5.31 12.36
C LEU A 66 21.87 -5.72 13.33
N SER A 67 20.66 -5.86 12.82
CA SER A 67 19.51 -6.31 13.60
C SER A 67 18.47 -7.00 12.74
N VAL A 68 17.56 -7.73 13.37
CA VAL A 68 16.40 -8.33 12.74
C VAL A 68 15.16 -7.62 13.25
N LEU A 69 14.22 -7.36 12.36
CA LEU A 69 12.93 -6.73 12.62
C LEU A 69 11.83 -7.64 12.10
N GLY A 70 10.69 -7.64 12.75
CA GLY A 70 9.48 -8.19 12.15
C GLY A 70 8.96 -7.26 11.05
N VAL A 71 8.29 -7.83 10.06
CA VAL A 71 7.65 -7.09 8.98
C VAL A 71 6.17 -7.45 8.97
N SER A 72 5.34 -6.42 9.03
CA SER A 72 3.92 -6.48 8.75
C SER A 72 3.57 -5.57 7.56
N GLN A 73 2.31 -5.48 7.24
CA GLN A 73 1.80 -4.60 6.21
C GLN A 73 0.67 -3.76 6.82
N ASP A 74 0.71 -2.45 6.62
CA ASP A 74 -0.39 -1.57 7.01
C ASP A 74 -1.60 -1.72 6.08
N GLU A 75 -2.70 -1.04 6.40
CA GLU A 75 -3.92 -1.11 5.60
C GLU A 75 -3.76 -0.46 4.21
N ALA A 76 -2.80 0.42 4.02
CA ALA A 76 -2.44 0.97 2.71
C ALA A 76 -1.59 -0.01 1.87
N GLY A 77 -1.07 -1.06 2.51
CA GLY A 77 -0.23 -2.07 1.87
C GLY A 77 1.25 -1.76 1.91
N LEU A 78 1.66 -0.80 2.71
CA LEU A 78 3.07 -0.47 2.89
C LEU A 78 3.70 -1.37 3.96
N PRO A 79 4.97 -1.77 3.79
CA PRO A 79 5.66 -2.56 4.79
C PRO A 79 5.96 -1.73 6.05
N VAL A 80 5.67 -2.31 7.20
CA VAL A 80 5.99 -1.78 8.53
C VAL A 80 7.05 -2.65 9.16
N PHE A 81 8.14 -2.03 9.66
CA PHE A 81 9.30 -2.69 10.24
C PHE A 81 9.38 -2.37 11.73
N GLU A 82 9.03 -3.34 12.57
CA GLU A 82 9.02 -3.19 14.02
C GLU A 82 9.58 -4.44 14.71
N ARG A 83 9.97 -4.32 15.97
CA ARG A 83 10.39 -5.45 16.79
C ARG A 83 9.21 -6.04 17.53
N GLY A 84 9.21 -7.37 17.67
CA GLY A 84 8.24 -8.09 18.48
C GLY A 84 6.91 -8.37 17.80
N ILE A 85 6.77 -8.08 16.50
CA ILE A 85 5.56 -8.41 15.74
C ILE A 85 5.57 -9.84 15.19
N ASN A 86 6.73 -10.46 15.11
CA ASN A 86 6.87 -11.79 14.52
C ASN A 86 7.75 -12.69 15.39
N THR A 87 7.25 -13.88 15.75
CA THR A 87 8.00 -14.86 16.55
C THR A 87 9.29 -15.33 15.87
N ALA A 88 9.31 -15.33 14.52
CA ALA A 88 10.49 -15.73 13.75
C ALA A 88 11.66 -14.74 13.85
N GLU A 89 11.47 -13.55 14.44
CA GLU A 89 12.58 -12.62 14.75
C GLU A 89 13.63 -13.31 15.64
N ASN A 90 13.22 -14.22 16.51
CA ASN A 90 14.09 -14.96 17.40
C ASN A 90 14.81 -16.14 16.72
N TRP A 91 14.41 -16.50 15.50
CA TRP A 91 15.02 -17.58 14.73
C TRP A 91 16.18 -17.11 13.87
N VAL A 92 16.28 -15.77 13.67
CA VAL A 92 17.24 -15.15 12.76
C VAL A 92 18.11 -14.19 13.54
N TYR A 93 19.41 -14.30 13.41
CA TYR A 93 20.37 -13.42 14.08
C TYR A 93 21.61 -13.22 13.22
N PRO A 94 22.23 -12.04 13.26
CA PRO A 94 23.49 -11.77 12.58
C PRO A 94 24.63 -12.56 13.26
N GLU A 95 25.60 -13.03 12.46
CA GLU A 95 26.81 -13.65 12.98
C GLU A 95 27.63 -12.66 13.85
N SER A 96 27.57 -11.36 13.48
CA SER A 96 28.14 -10.27 14.27
C SER A 96 27.17 -9.10 14.31
N ASN A 97 26.94 -8.52 15.49
CA ASN A 97 26.03 -7.37 15.66
C ASN A 97 26.62 -6.06 15.11
N LEU A 98 27.93 -5.97 14.93
CA LEU A 98 28.63 -4.80 14.42
C LEU A 98 29.56 -5.21 13.28
N VAL A 99 29.49 -4.47 12.19
CA VAL A 99 30.32 -4.69 11.00
C VAL A 99 30.89 -3.37 10.53
N LYS A 100 32.22 -3.34 10.31
CA LYS A 100 32.92 -2.20 9.77
C LYS A 100 33.12 -2.37 8.27
N VAL A 101 32.79 -1.31 7.50
CA VAL A 101 32.87 -1.28 6.04
C VAL A 101 33.61 -0.03 5.61
N LYS A 102 34.72 -0.19 4.89
CA LYS A 102 35.52 0.93 4.37
C LYS A 102 34.77 1.66 3.26
N ALA A 103 35.09 2.93 3.04
CA ALA A 103 34.60 3.68 1.90
C ALA A 103 34.92 2.96 0.59
N GLY A 104 33.93 2.81 -0.28
CA GLY A 104 33.99 2.06 -1.55
C GLY A 104 33.98 0.53 -1.42
N GLU A 105 33.94 -0.02 -0.19
CA GLU A 105 33.91 -1.46 0.04
C GLU A 105 32.49 -2.03 -0.07
N ILE A 106 32.38 -3.24 -0.65
CA ILE A 106 31.20 -4.10 -0.56
C ILE A 106 31.52 -5.25 0.37
N LYS A 107 30.85 -5.29 1.52
CA LYS A 107 31.09 -6.33 2.53
C LYS A 107 29.92 -7.27 2.67
N SER A 108 30.20 -8.56 2.59
CA SER A 108 29.24 -9.61 2.87
C SER A 108 29.07 -9.80 4.36
N VAL A 109 27.82 -9.95 4.82
CA VAL A 109 27.46 -10.23 6.20
C VAL A 109 26.49 -11.41 6.24
N ASN A 110 26.65 -12.25 7.25
CA ASN A 110 25.89 -13.48 7.42
C ASN A 110 24.80 -13.29 8.47
N PHE A 111 23.60 -13.79 8.14
CA PHE A 111 22.54 -14.01 9.11
C PHE A 111 22.27 -15.50 9.21
N ILE A 112 22.31 -16.01 10.42
CA ILE A 112 22.04 -17.40 10.73
C ILE A 112 20.57 -17.56 11.04
N ILE A 113 19.92 -18.52 10.42
CA ILE A 113 18.52 -18.89 10.61
C ILE A 113 18.50 -20.25 11.30
N LYS A 114 17.79 -20.34 12.43
CA LYS A 114 17.54 -21.60 13.13
C LYS A 114 16.06 -21.73 13.42
N THR A 115 15.36 -22.52 12.61
CA THR A 115 13.95 -22.80 12.83
C THR A 115 13.76 -23.79 13.97
N PRO A 116 12.87 -23.54 14.92
CA PRO A 116 12.59 -24.49 15.99
C PRO A 116 11.84 -25.72 15.45
N GLU A 117 11.85 -26.81 16.22
CA GLU A 117 11.15 -28.06 15.89
C GLU A 117 9.64 -27.86 15.77
N ASN A 118 9.08 -26.98 16.58
CA ASN A 118 7.65 -26.66 16.61
C ASN A 118 7.29 -25.45 15.74
N ALA A 119 8.15 -25.05 14.78
CA ALA A 119 7.81 -23.98 13.85
C ALA A 119 6.57 -24.35 13.05
N LEU A 120 5.55 -23.52 13.06
CA LEU A 120 4.35 -23.74 12.27
C LEU A 120 4.64 -23.48 10.78
N PRO A 121 4.08 -24.31 9.87
CA PRO A 121 4.14 -24.05 8.44
C PRO A 121 3.52 -22.68 8.11
N GLY A 122 4.14 -21.97 7.15
CA GLY A 122 3.64 -20.65 6.77
C GLY A 122 4.76 -19.70 6.34
N SER A 123 4.39 -18.47 6.06
CA SER A 123 5.32 -17.41 5.67
C SER A 123 5.56 -16.43 6.80
N TYR A 124 6.81 -16.21 7.12
CA TYR A 124 7.27 -15.25 8.13
C TYR A 124 8.05 -14.13 7.43
N TYR A 125 7.74 -12.90 7.76
CA TYR A 125 8.30 -11.72 7.09
C TYR A 125 9.22 -10.99 8.05
N LEU A 126 10.48 -10.85 7.66
CA LEU A 126 11.55 -10.28 8.48
C LEU A 126 12.32 -9.23 7.69
N GLY A 127 12.80 -8.22 8.39
CA GLY A 127 13.72 -7.21 7.86
C GLY A 127 15.14 -7.45 8.41
N LEU A 128 16.08 -7.75 7.53
CA LEU A 128 17.49 -7.78 7.88
C LEU A 128 18.01 -6.34 7.77
N ALA A 129 18.27 -5.72 8.91
CA ALA A 129 18.56 -4.29 8.98
C ALA A 129 20.06 -4.02 9.23
N ALA A 130 20.58 -2.99 8.55
CA ALA A 130 21.88 -2.40 8.79
C ALA A 130 21.74 -0.89 9.03
N GLU A 131 22.16 -0.44 10.21
CA GLU A 131 22.11 0.97 10.63
C GLU A 131 23.52 1.48 10.81
N PRO A 132 23.94 2.59 10.14
CA PRO A 132 25.23 3.20 10.39
C PRO A 132 25.26 3.76 11.82
N VAL A 133 26.28 3.40 12.59
CA VAL A 133 26.53 3.96 13.91
C VAL A 133 27.17 5.33 13.72
N GLN A 134 26.41 6.40 13.97
CA GLN A 134 26.93 7.76 13.89
C GLN A 134 27.87 8.03 15.05
N GLN A 135 29.08 8.51 14.76
CA GLN A 135 30.04 8.90 15.78
C GLN A 135 29.82 10.32 16.35
N ASN A 136 28.97 11.14 15.70
CA ASN A 136 28.73 12.52 16.12
C ASN A 136 27.23 12.83 16.16
N SER A 137 26.77 13.34 17.29
CA SER A 137 25.37 13.65 17.65
C SER A 137 24.80 14.96 17.07
N ASN A 138 25.35 15.50 15.99
CA ASN A 138 24.83 16.73 15.38
C ASN A 138 23.78 16.42 14.32
N GLY A 139 22.56 16.07 14.77
CA GLY A 139 21.33 16.21 13.97
C GLY A 139 21.24 15.45 12.63
N GLY A 140 21.98 14.36 12.44
CA GLY A 140 21.93 13.57 11.21
C GLY A 140 20.68 12.70 11.12
N LEU A 141 20.15 12.51 9.92
CA LEU A 141 19.08 11.55 9.64
C LEU A 141 19.57 10.14 9.95
N ASN A 142 18.89 9.43 10.86
CA ASN A 142 19.13 8.02 11.09
C ASN A 142 18.58 7.23 9.89
N SER A 143 19.46 6.83 8.98
CA SER A 143 19.10 5.99 7.85
C SER A 143 19.23 4.52 8.25
N ARG A 144 18.21 3.73 7.94
CA ARG A 144 18.22 2.28 8.11
C ARG A 144 18.08 1.62 6.75
N LEU A 145 18.98 0.72 6.43
CA LEU A 145 18.91 -0.12 5.24
C LEU A 145 18.26 -1.46 5.64
N VAL A 146 17.24 -1.90 4.93
CA VAL A 146 16.53 -3.13 5.26
C VAL A 146 16.38 -4.01 4.02
N SER A 147 16.84 -5.26 4.12
CA SER A 147 16.56 -6.33 3.16
C SER A 147 15.37 -7.14 3.66
N LEU A 148 14.36 -7.31 2.82
CA LEU A 148 13.17 -8.09 3.17
C LEU A 148 13.47 -9.59 3.03
N LEU A 149 13.41 -10.34 4.12
CA LEU A 149 13.48 -11.79 4.14
C LEU A 149 12.06 -12.35 4.29
N THR A 150 11.60 -13.09 3.28
CA THR A 150 10.43 -13.96 3.40
C THR A 150 10.92 -15.37 3.71
N LEU A 151 10.70 -15.83 4.93
CA LEU A 151 11.03 -17.16 5.40
C LEU A 151 9.79 -18.03 5.30
N GLN A 152 9.80 -19.03 4.43
CA GLN A 152 8.69 -19.97 4.28
C GLN A 152 9.05 -21.29 4.97
N VAL A 153 8.30 -21.63 6.02
CA VAL A 153 8.42 -22.93 6.70
C VAL A 153 7.56 -23.95 5.96
N GLU A 154 8.19 -25.08 5.58
CA GLU A 154 7.53 -26.16 4.85
C GLU A 154 6.41 -26.82 5.66
N GLY A 155 5.37 -27.28 4.97
CA GLY A 155 4.24 -28.02 5.54
C GLY A 155 2.92 -27.65 4.88
N LEU A 156 1.84 -28.14 5.47
CA LEU A 156 0.50 -27.82 5.02
C LEU A 156 0.16 -26.39 5.44
N VAL A 157 -0.18 -25.56 4.46
CA VAL A 157 -0.55 -24.15 4.66
C VAL A 157 -1.96 -23.91 4.13
N ASN A 158 -2.66 -22.98 4.78
CA ASN A 158 -3.99 -22.56 4.38
C ASN A 158 -3.94 -21.22 3.65
N GLU A 159 -4.59 -21.13 2.49
CA GLU A 159 -4.87 -19.86 1.80
C GLU A 159 -6.30 -19.43 2.15
N SER A 160 -6.47 -18.29 2.79
CA SER A 160 -7.80 -17.82 3.21
C SER A 160 -7.85 -16.29 3.16
N LEU A 161 -8.77 -15.75 2.38
CA LEU A 161 -9.03 -14.32 2.28
C LEU A 161 -10.48 -14.02 2.65
N GLY A 162 -10.69 -13.00 3.47
CA GLY A 162 -12.02 -12.50 3.83
C GLY A 162 -12.24 -11.06 3.34
N ILE A 163 -13.49 -10.73 3.03
CA ILE A 163 -13.94 -9.35 2.86
C ILE A 163 -14.61 -8.94 4.17
N GLU A 164 -13.90 -8.11 4.97
CA GLU A 164 -14.43 -7.60 6.24
C GLU A 164 -15.39 -6.44 6.04
N LYS A 165 -15.21 -5.67 4.95
CA LYS A 165 -16.05 -4.52 4.63
C LYS A 165 -16.21 -4.38 3.13
N TRP A 166 -17.45 -4.21 2.68
CA TRP A 166 -17.81 -3.77 1.34
C TRP A 166 -19.09 -2.94 1.43
N ASN A 167 -18.95 -1.64 1.57
CA ASN A 167 -20.08 -0.73 1.78
C ASN A 167 -19.93 0.52 0.93
N LEU A 168 -21.06 1.08 0.50
CA LEU A 168 -21.11 2.42 -0.06
C LEU A 168 -20.84 3.44 1.07
N GLN A 169 -19.96 4.40 0.82
CA GLN A 169 -19.69 5.47 1.78
C GLN A 169 -20.90 6.40 1.94
N ALA A 170 -21.14 6.92 3.13
CA ALA A 170 -22.22 7.88 3.39
C ALA A 170 -22.01 9.15 2.55
N GLY A 171 -23.06 9.60 1.84
CA GLY A 171 -23.00 10.78 0.96
C GLY A 171 -22.35 10.55 -0.42
N ALA A 172 -21.87 9.35 -0.70
CA ALA A 172 -21.16 9.00 -1.93
C ALA A 172 -22.00 8.97 -3.20
N VAL A 173 -23.33 9.17 -3.10
CA VAL A 173 -24.25 9.22 -4.25
C VAL A 173 -24.41 10.65 -4.79
N ALA A 174 -23.76 11.63 -4.17
CA ALA A 174 -23.72 12.99 -4.66
C ALA A 174 -22.75 13.09 -5.86
N ASN A 175 -23.13 13.81 -6.90
CA ASN A 175 -22.29 14.10 -8.08
C ASN A 175 -21.97 12.93 -9.02
N ASP A 176 -22.85 11.92 -9.11
CA ASP A 176 -22.66 10.78 -10.02
C ASP A 176 -21.38 9.96 -9.76
N VAL A 177 -20.91 9.96 -8.51
CA VAL A 177 -19.78 9.17 -8.04
C VAL A 177 -20.23 8.21 -6.95
N TRP A 178 -19.90 6.93 -7.09
CA TRP A 178 -20.13 5.93 -6.05
C TRP A 178 -18.80 5.54 -5.43
N LYS A 179 -18.62 5.89 -4.16
CA LYS A 179 -17.43 5.56 -3.38
C LYS A 179 -17.71 4.39 -2.45
N PHE A 180 -16.83 3.43 -2.45
CA PHE A 180 -16.95 2.26 -1.59
C PHE A 180 -15.83 2.19 -0.58
N ASP A 181 -16.10 1.58 0.57
CA ASP A 181 -15.09 1.11 1.50
C ASP A 181 -14.91 -0.39 1.29
N LEU A 182 -13.71 -0.81 0.95
CA LEU A 182 -13.30 -2.20 0.87
C LEU A 182 -12.24 -2.47 1.92
N LEU A 183 -12.47 -3.48 2.77
CA LEU A 183 -11.46 -3.98 3.70
C LEU A 183 -11.31 -5.49 3.48
N LEU A 184 -10.13 -5.88 3.06
CA LEU A 184 -9.71 -7.26 2.87
C LEU A 184 -8.83 -7.70 4.04
N LYS A 185 -8.92 -8.97 4.43
CA LYS A 185 -8.06 -9.60 5.42
C LYS A 185 -7.57 -10.95 4.95
N ASN A 186 -6.27 -11.16 4.99
CA ASN A 186 -5.68 -12.48 4.78
C ASN A 186 -5.71 -13.25 6.12
N ASN A 187 -6.56 -14.25 6.21
CA ASN A 187 -6.68 -15.14 7.38
C ASN A 187 -5.87 -16.43 7.21
N GLY A 188 -5.11 -16.55 6.12
CA GLY A 188 -4.26 -17.70 5.82
C GLY A 188 -2.86 -17.58 6.42
N ASP A 189 -2.05 -18.61 6.18
CA ASP A 189 -0.71 -18.77 6.73
C ASP A 189 0.38 -18.24 5.79
N ILE A 190 0.02 -17.91 4.56
CA ILE A 190 0.94 -17.42 3.53
C ILE A 190 0.42 -16.16 2.83
N GLU A 191 1.32 -15.45 2.14
CA GLU A 191 0.90 -14.34 1.29
C GLU A 191 0.05 -14.81 0.12
N VAL A 192 -1.00 -14.06 -0.19
CA VAL A 192 -1.89 -14.38 -1.32
C VAL A 192 -1.85 -13.29 -2.39
N PRO A 193 -1.63 -13.67 -3.66
CA PRO A 193 -1.93 -12.79 -4.78
C PRO A 193 -3.46 -12.61 -4.87
N MET A 194 -3.91 -11.44 -5.29
CA MET A 194 -5.32 -11.10 -5.36
C MET A 194 -5.65 -10.41 -6.68
N GLN A 195 -6.82 -10.73 -7.21
CA GLN A 195 -7.46 -10.02 -8.32
C GLN A 195 -8.91 -9.76 -7.94
N ALA A 196 -9.44 -8.60 -8.24
CA ALA A 196 -10.84 -8.31 -7.97
C ALA A 196 -11.54 -7.79 -9.21
N GLU A 197 -12.84 -8.00 -9.20
CA GLU A 197 -13.78 -7.48 -10.17
C GLU A 197 -14.96 -6.86 -9.41
N VAL A 198 -15.41 -5.70 -9.87
CA VAL A 198 -16.64 -5.07 -9.38
C VAL A 198 -17.67 -5.13 -10.48
N ALA A 199 -18.82 -5.73 -10.18
CA ALA A 199 -19.98 -5.79 -11.08
C ALA A 199 -21.16 -5.00 -10.45
N ILE A 200 -21.87 -4.23 -11.28
CA ILE A 200 -23.08 -3.53 -10.86
C ILE A 200 -24.26 -4.11 -11.62
N ARG A 201 -25.32 -4.45 -10.88
CA ARG A 201 -26.60 -4.91 -11.43
C ARG A 201 -27.73 -3.97 -11.06
N ASN A 202 -28.66 -3.79 -12.00
CA ASN A 202 -29.88 -3.05 -11.75
C ASN A 202 -30.91 -3.89 -10.96
N TRP A 203 -32.06 -3.29 -10.62
CA TRP A 203 -33.14 -3.96 -9.88
C TRP A 203 -33.77 -5.13 -10.64
N GLN A 204 -33.55 -5.25 -11.94
CA GLN A 204 -34.00 -6.38 -12.79
C GLN A 204 -32.97 -7.53 -12.81
N GLY A 205 -31.79 -7.35 -12.15
CA GLY A 205 -30.70 -8.31 -12.15
C GLY A 205 -29.80 -8.24 -13.39
N GLU A 206 -30.04 -7.29 -14.29
CA GLU A 206 -29.19 -7.08 -15.46
C GLU A 206 -27.86 -6.47 -15.02
N GLU A 207 -26.76 -7.07 -15.50
CA GLU A 207 -25.41 -6.53 -15.29
C GLU A 207 -25.17 -5.34 -16.22
N ILE A 208 -25.02 -4.19 -15.64
CA ILE A 208 -24.84 -2.93 -16.37
C ILE A 208 -23.39 -2.48 -16.41
N PHE A 209 -22.57 -3.14 -15.61
CA PHE A 209 -21.15 -2.82 -15.46
C PHE A 209 -20.39 -4.01 -14.85
N ALA A 210 -19.20 -4.32 -15.36
CA ALA A 210 -18.23 -5.23 -14.75
C ALA A 210 -16.81 -4.83 -15.18
N GLU A 211 -15.96 -4.52 -14.21
CA GLU A 211 -14.57 -4.12 -14.47
C GLU A 211 -13.62 -4.63 -13.38
N PRO A 212 -12.35 -4.91 -13.75
CA PRO A 212 -11.35 -5.31 -12.80
C PRO A 212 -10.97 -4.14 -11.86
N LEU A 213 -10.74 -4.46 -10.59
CA LEU A 213 -10.25 -3.55 -9.59
C LEU A 213 -8.80 -3.88 -9.25
N VAL A 214 -7.90 -2.90 -9.33
CA VAL A 214 -6.50 -3.08 -8.94
C VAL A 214 -6.38 -3.08 -7.42
N LEU A 215 -6.03 -4.22 -6.85
CA LEU A 215 -5.87 -4.39 -5.40
C LEU A 215 -4.43 -4.14 -4.93
N GLY A 216 -3.51 -3.86 -5.86
CA GLY A 216 -2.08 -3.75 -5.58
C GLY A 216 -1.39 -5.10 -5.47
N ASN A 217 -0.27 -5.12 -4.77
CA ASN A 217 0.55 -6.32 -4.57
C ASN A 217 -0.15 -7.34 -3.65
N LYS A 218 0.50 -8.49 -3.49
CA LYS A 218 0.09 -9.56 -2.57
C LYS A 218 -0.23 -9.05 -1.16
N LEU A 219 -1.18 -9.69 -0.50
CA LEU A 219 -1.52 -9.44 0.90
C LEU A 219 -0.80 -10.45 1.78
N LEU A 220 0.03 -9.96 2.71
CA LEU A 220 0.78 -10.80 3.63
C LEU A 220 -0.16 -11.55 4.58
N ALA A 221 0.30 -12.71 5.10
CA ALA A 221 -0.44 -13.47 6.10
C ALA A 221 -0.78 -12.60 7.32
N GLY A 222 -2.04 -12.68 7.79
CA GLY A 222 -2.53 -11.90 8.93
C GLY A 222 -2.77 -10.40 8.68
N SER A 223 -2.37 -9.87 7.51
CA SER A 223 -2.49 -8.45 7.20
C SER A 223 -3.86 -8.08 6.63
N LYS A 224 -4.17 -6.76 6.69
CA LYS A 224 -5.37 -6.15 6.11
C LYS A 224 -5.00 -5.21 4.97
N ARG A 225 -5.94 -4.98 4.06
CA ARG A 225 -5.85 -3.98 2.99
C ARG A 225 -7.14 -3.20 2.91
N ALA A 226 -7.04 -1.88 3.18
CA ALA A 226 -8.14 -0.95 2.98
C ALA A 226 -8.00 -0.26 1.63
N LEU A 227 -9.09 -0.16 0.90
CA LEU A 227 -9.20 0.52 -0.39
C LEU A 227 -10.50 1.31 -0.44
N SER A 228 -10.48 2.41 -1.18
CA SER A 228 -11.68 3.24 -1.40
C SER A 228 -11.93 3.41 -2.90
N PRO A 229 -12.37 2.36 -3.59
CA PRO A 229 -12.65 2.46 -5.02
C PRO A 229 -13.81 3.41 -5.30
N GLU A 230 -13.65 4.22 -6.35
CA GLU A 230 -14.65 5.17 -6.84
C GLU A 230 -15.14 4.72 -8.21
N ILE A 231 -16.46 4.69 -8.40
CA ILE A 231 -17.10 4.42 -9.68
C ILE A 231 -17.77 5.70 -10.15
N LEU A 232 -17.29 6.25 -11.27
CA LEU A 232 -17.82 7.48 -11.88
C LEU A 232 -18.88 7.13 -12.91
N LEU A 233 -20.08 7.69 -12.78
CA LEU A 233 -21.23 7.30 -13.61
C LEU A 233 -21.34 8.03 -14.97
N LYS A 234 -20.54 9.08 -15.23
CA LYS A 234 -20.76 9.95 -16.40
C LYS A 234 -19.51 10.51 -17.07
N ARG A 235 -18.32 9.96 -16.88
CA ARG A 235 -17.09 10.49 -17.52
C ARG A 235 -16.32 9.41 -18.26
N PRO A 236 -15.72 9.76 -19.44
CA PRO A 236 -14.83 8.85 -20.13
C PRO A 236 -13.60 8.54 -19.28
N VAL A 237 -13.15 7.30 -19.36
CA VAL A 237 -12.02 6.73 -18.61
C VAL A 237 -10.74 7.49 -18.91
N SER A 238 -10.11 8.07 -17.89
CA SER A 238 -8.68 8.34 -17.86
C SER A 238 -8.05 7.45 -16.80
N ASN A 239 -7.30 6.47 -17.22
CA ASN A 239 -6.50 5.65 -16.32
C ASN A 239 -5.23 6.44 -15.98
N ASP A 240 -5.26 7.23 -14.93
CA ASP A 240 -4.13 8.06 -14.48
C ASP A 240 -3.20 7.35 -13.48
N GLY A 241 -3.43 6.05 -13.26
CA GLY A 241 -2.61 5.27 -12.32
C GLY A 241 -2.84 5.58 -10.83
N THR A 242 -3.78 6.47 -10.49
CA THR A 242 -4.03 6.90 -9.10
C THR A 242 -5.03 6.01 -8.35
N GLY A 243 -5.46 4.92 -8.95
CA GLY A 243 -6.46 4.01 -8.36
C GLY A 243 -7.89 4.51 -8.45
N HIS A 244 -8.14 5.59 -9.16
CA HIS A 244 -9.46 6.06 -9.52
C HIS A 244 -9.97 5.28 -10.73
N TYR A 245 -10.96 4.44 -10.51
CA TYR A 245 -11.65 3.73 -11.58
C TYR A 245 -12.84 4.57 -12.02
N SER A 246 -12.75 5.13 -13.22
CA SER A 246 -13.87 5.80 -13.85
C SER A 246 -14.53 4.85 -14.84
N VAL A 247 -15.81 4.66 -14.66
CA VAL A 247 -16.65 3.86 -15.51
C VAL A 247 -17.59 4.76 -16.30
N GLU A 248 -17.58 4.60 -17.59
CA GLU A 248 -18.65 5.10 -18.42
C GLU A 248 -19.86 4.18 -18.31
N SER A 249 -20.85 4.59 -17.56
CA SER A 249 -22.13 3.89 -17.57
C SER A 249 -23.24 4.82 -18.03
N ASN A 250 -23.46 4.87 -19.33
CA ASN A 250 -24.68 5.43 -19.92
C ASN A 250 -25.95 4.66 -19.46
N LYS A 251 -25.79 3.53 -18.78
CA LYS A 251 -26.86 2.64 -18.33
C LYS A 251 -27.36 2.95 -16.92
N ILE A 252 -26.63 3.70 -16.09
CA ILE A 252 -27.06 4.11 -14.75
C ILE A 252 -27.72 5.48 -14.79
N SER A 253 -28.87 5.58 -15.43
CA SER A 253 -29.64 6.85 -15.53
C SER A 253 -30.99 6.79 -14.84
N LEU A 254 -31.48 5.58 -14.53
CA LEU A 254 -32.81 5.38 -13.94
C LEU A 254 -32.75 5.36 -12.41
N PRO A 255 -33.76 5.93 -11.72
CA PRO A 255 -33.86 5.77 -10.29
C PRO A 255 -34.16 4.30 -9.94
N GLY A 256 -33.57 3.82 -8.84
CA GLY A 256 -33.84 2.45 -8.42
C GLY A 256 -32.81 1.90 -7.43
N LEU A 257 -33.01 0.63 -7.10
CA LEU A 257 -32.08 -0.13 -6.27
C LEU A 257 -31.06 -0.84 -7.18
N TYR A 258 -29.79 -0.62 -6.89
CA TYR A 258 -28.67 -1.27 -7.56
C TYR A 258 -27.91 -2.16 -6.58
N GLN A 259 -27.27 -3.19 -7.13
CA GLN A 259 -26.39 -4.09 -6.39
C GLN A 259 -24.97 -3.92 -6.92
N ALA A 260 -24.02 -3.53 -6.07
CA ALA A 260 -22.61 -3.57 -6.36
C ALA A 260 -21.99 -4.83 -5.74
N GLN A 261 -21.60 -5.78 -6.55
CA GLN A 261 -20.92 -7.00 -6.13
C GLN A 261 -19.43 -6.86 -6.36
N ILE A 262 -18.65 -7.11 -5.34
CA ILE A 262 -17.23 -7.36 -5.49
C ILE A 262 -16.95 -8.85 -5.44
N ARG A 263 -16.11 -9.34 -6.34
CA ARG A 263 -15.55 -10.69 -6.33
C ARG A 263 -14.04 -10.58 -6.27
N VAL A 264 -13.42 -11.22 -5.29
CA VAL A 264 -11.97 -11.28 -5.15
C VAL A 264 -11.52 -12.72 -5.36
N THR A 265 -10.71 -12.95 -6.39
CA THR A 265 -10.04 -14.22 -6.65
C THR A 265 -8.63 -14.16 -6.06
N TYR A 266 -8.23 -15.21 -5.33
CA TYR A 266 -6.97 -15.19 -4.58
C TYR A 266 -6.31 -16.58 -4.53
N GLY A 267 -5.03 -16.55 -4.16
CA GLY A 267 -4.24 -17.75 -3.94
C GLY A 267 -3.82 -18.48 -5.23
N LYS A 268 -3.09 -19.55 -5.07
CA LYS A 268 -2.61 -20.40 -6.16
C LYS A 268 -3.72 -21.28 -6.74
N THR A 269 -4.75 -21.57 -5.94
CA THR A 269 -5.88 -22.42 -6.29
C THR A 269 -7.06 -21.63 -6.88
N ASN A 270 -6.90 -20.31 -7.09
CA ASN A 270 -7.93 -19.42 -7.64
C ASN A 270 -9.25 -19.48 -6.85
N GLN A 271 -9.16 -19.53 -5.53
CA GLN A 271 -10.34 -19.42 -4.68
C GLN A 271 -10.98 -18.04 -4.84
N SER A 272 -12.28 -17.94 -4.56
CA SER A 272 -12.96 -16.64 -4.65
C SER A 272 -13.83 -16.36 -3.44
N VAL A 273 -13.89 -15.10 -3.06
CA VAL A 273 -14.81 -14.55 -2.06
C VAL A 273 -15.55 -13.38 -2.65
N SER A 274 -16.81 -13.18 -2.30
CA SER A 274 -17.62 -12.09 -2.82
C SER A 274 -18.47 -11.44 -1.73
N ALA A 275 -18.76 -10.14 -1.93
CA ALA A 275 -19.67 -9.39 -1.09
C ALA A 275 -20.56 -8.47 -1.95
N ILE A 276 -21.75 -8.12 -1.44
CA ILE A 276 -22.74 -7.30 -2.15
C ILE A 276 -23.06 -6.08 -1.28
N ALA A 277 -23.05 -4.90 -1.90
CA ALA A 277 -23.58 -3.66 -1.34
C ALA A 277 -24.77 -3.20 -2.15
N TYR A 278 -25.81 -2.71 -1.45
CA TYR A 278 -27.02 -2.19 -2.09
C TYR A 278 -26.99 -0.67 -2.13
N ILE A 279 -27.42 -0.09 -3.25
CA ILE A 279 -27.34 1.34 -3.54
C ILE A 279 -28.69 1.83 -4.01
N TRP A 280 -29.30 2.74 -3.26
CA TRP A 280 -30.44 3.51 -3.72
C TRP A 280 -29.95 4.71 -4.53
N TYR A 281 -30.16 4.68 -5.84
CA TYR A 281 -29.81 5.78 -6.73
C TYR A 281 -31.08 6.57 -7.11
N LEU A 282 -31.05 7.87 -6.79
CA LEU A 282 -32.10 8.83 -7.14
C LEU A 282 -31.47 10.01 -7.87
N PRO A 283 -31.43 9.98 -9.20
CA PRO A 283 -30.88 11.09 -9.98
C PRO A 283 -31.66 12.39 -9.76
N LEU A 284 -31.02 13.54 -9.95
CA LEU A 284 -31.60 14.82 -9.65
C LEU A 284 -32.94 15.06 -10.39
N TRP A 285 -33.02 14.64 -11.67
CA TRP A 285 -34.25 14.77 -12.45
C TRP A 285 -35.43 14.00 -11.84
N SER A 286 -35.22 12.83 -11.25
CA SER A 286 -36.30 12.08 -10.61
C SER A 286 -36.81 12.75 -9.34
N LYS A 287 -35.94 13.42 -8.58
CA LYS A 287 -36.31 14.23 -7.39
C LYS A 287 -37.15 15.45 -7.80
N VAL A 288 -36.73 16.15 -8.87
CA VAL A 288 -37.45 17.29 -9.42
C VAL A 288 -38.84 16.87 -9.95
N SER A 289 -38.88 15.77 -10.72
CA SER A 289 -40.13 15.22 -11.25
C SER A 289 -41.10 14.81 -10.14
N ALA A 290 -40.62 14.14 -9.09
CA ALA A 290 -41.43 13.77 -7.94
C ALA A 290 -41.96 15.00 -7.19
N GLY A 291 -41.14 16.06 -7.03
CA GLY A 291 -41.57 17.33 -6.44
C GLY A 291 -42.66 18.03 -7.26
N LEU A 292 -42.50 18.12 -8.57
CA LEU A 292 -43.53 18.68 -9.47
C LEU A 292 -44.82 17.87 -9.44
N PHE A 293 -44.72 16.53 -9.46
CA PHE A 293 -45.89 15.67 -9.35
C PHE A 293 -46.65 15.87 -8.03
N GLY A 294 -45.92 15.96 -6.91
CA GLY A 294 -46.50 16.26 -5.60
C GLY A 294 -47.19 17.61 -5.58
N LEU A 295 -46.62 18.66 -6.18
CA LEU A 295 -47.22 19.96 -6.28
C LEU A 295 -48.52 19.93 -7.10
N VAL A 296 -48.55 19.20 -8.22
CA VAL A 296 -49.80 19.01 -9.05
C VAL A 296 -50.86 18.32 -8.22
N LEU A 297 -50.54 17.28 -7.45
CA LEU A 297 -51.52 16.62 -6.58
C LEU A 297 -52.11 17.55 -5.53
N VAL A 298 -51.28 18.39 -4.91
CA VAL A 298 -51.74 19.41 -3.94
C VAL A 298 -52.68 20.39 -4.60
N VAL A 299 -52.36 20.89 -5.81
CA VAL A 299 -53.23 21.81 -6.56
C VAL A 299 -54.59 21.17 -6.88
N ILE A 300 -54.57 19.92 -7.37
CA ILE A 300 -55.81 19.14 -7.64
C ILE A 300 -56.61 18.97 -6.37
N PHE A 301 -55.97 18.61 -5.26
CA PHE A 301 -56.63 18.45 -3.97
C PHE A 301 -57.31 19.75 -3.47
N VAL A 302 -56.60 20.85 -3.53
CA VAL A 302 -57.14 22.17 -3.18
C VAL A 302 -58.32 22.57 -4.09
N PHE A 303 -58.21 22.29 -5.40
CA PHE A 303 -59.30 22.55 -6.35
C PHE A 303 -60.55 21.72 -6.05
N LEU A 304 -60.39 20.43 -5.73
CA LEU A 304 -61.49 19.55 -5.36
C LEU A 304 -62.20 19.97 -4.07
N ILE A 305 -61.44 20.45 -3.07
CA ILE A 305 -62.03 20.98 -1.83
C ILE A 305 -62.82 22.26 -2.11
N LYS A 306 -62.31 23.18 -2.93
CA LYS A 306 -62.99 24.42 -3.28
C LYS A 306 -64.27 24.18 -4.11
N ARG A 307 -64.33 23.10 -4.88
CA ARG A 307 -65.50 22.74 -5.69
C ARG A 307 -66.62 22.11 -4.86
N LYS A 308 -66.28 21.58 -3.65
CA LYS A 308 -67.30 21.01 -2.75
C LYS A 308 -67.92 22.03 -1.78
N LYS A 309 -67.45 23.25 -1.78
CA LYS A 309 -68.12 24.43 -1.13
C LYS A 309 -68.89 25.25 -2.16
#